data_d650863852ce5b27d2b3b4996f70533f
#
_entry.id   d650863852ce5b27d2b3b4996f70533f
#
_cell.length_a   1.000
_cell.length_b   1.000
_cell.length_c   1.000
_cell.angle_alpha   90.00
_cell.angle_beta   90.00
_cell.angle_gamma   90.00
#
_symmetry.space_group_name_H-M   'P 1'
#
loop_
_entity.id
_entity.type
_entity.pdbx_description
1 polymer ?
#
loop_
_entity_poly.entity_id
_entity_poly.type
_entity_poly.pdbx_seq_one_letter_code
_entity_poly.pdbx_strand_id
1 'polypeptide(L)'
;MLQSVRKAKERRDLEDVLVLHSDRGIQFVCGKYQELTAGMKTSYSRKGNPWDNACIESFHALIKRECLKHHRIQNYEEAYQLVFEYIKTFYNTLRIHSHCDYQSPNDYEKQYELKIISI
;
A
#
# COMPACT_ATOMS: atom_id res chain seq x y z
N MET A 1 -12.24 -1.23 3.54
CA MET A 1 -11.61 0.03 3.12
C MET A 1 -11.35 0.98 4.30
N LEU A 2 -12.34 1.57 4.97
CA LEU A 2 -12.13 2.51 6.10
C LEU A 2 -11.24 1.94 7.21
N GLN A 3 -11.41 0.67 7.55
CA GLN A 3 -10.57 -0.03 8.53
C GLN A 3 -9.10 -0.12 8.10
N SER A 4 -8.83 -0.31 6.81
CA SER A 4 -7.46 -0.37 6.28
C SER A 4 -6.75 0.98 6.37
N VAL A 5 -7.47 2.06 6.04
CA VAL A 5 -6.96 3.44 6.18
C VAL A 5 -6.69 3.79 7.65
N ARG A 6 -7.58 3.40 8.56
CA ARG A 6 -7.39 3.60 10.01
C ARG A 6 -6.13 2.90 10.52
N LYS A 7 -5.97 1.61 10.19
CA LYS A 7 -4.76 0.85 10.56
C LYS A 7 -3.48 1.43 9.97
N ALA A 8 -3.53 1.94 8.73
CA ALA A 8 -2.38 2.59 8.13
C ALA A 8 -2.01 3.90 8.85
N LYS A 9 -3.02 4.69 9.23
CA LYS A 9 -2.84 5.93 10.00
C LYS A 9 -2.24 5.67 11.39
N GLU A 10 -2.68 4.62 12.08
CA GLU A 10 -2.18 4.23 13.42
C GLU A 10 -0.71 3.76 13.40
N ARG A 11 -0.23 3.26 12.26
CA ARG A 11 1.12 2.72 12.11
C ARG A 11 2.15 3.71 11.60
N ARG A 12 1.72 4.85 11.14
CA ARG A 12 2.58 5.90 10.58
C ARG A 12 2.61 7.09 11.51
N ASP A 13 3.80 7.57 11.79
CA ASP A 13 3.95 8.86 12.44
C ASP A 13 3.48 9.94 11.47
N LEU A 14 2.50 10.76 11.91
CA LEU A 14 1.86 11.77 11.07
C LEU A 14 2.54 13.14 11.17
N GLU A 15 3.73 13.23 11.74
CA GLU A 15 4.51 14.47 11.73
C GLU A 15 4.83 14.90 10.29
N ASP A 16 5.01 13.94 9.39
CA ASP A 16 5.11 14.19 7.97
C ASP A 16 3.74 14.08 7.27
N VAL A 17 3.51 14.97 6.31
CA VAL A 17 2.27 14.99 5.53
C VAL A 17 2.18 13.76 4.64
N LEU A 18 1.42 12.76 5.08
CA LEU A 18 1.14 11.57 4.28
C LEU A 18 0.23 11.91 3.09
N VAL A 19 0.63 11.48 1.91
CA VAL A 19 -0.20 11.57 0.69
C VAL A 19 -0.93 10.24 0.52
N LEU A 20 -2.27 10.29 0.54
CA LEU A 20 -3.13 9.14 0.27
C LEU A 20 -3.70 9.26 -1.14
N HIS A 21 -3.23 8.40 -2.04
CA HIS A 21 -3.71 8.35 -3.41
C HIS A 21 -4.78 7.28 -3.59
N SER A 22 -5.87 7.60 -4.30
CA SER A 22 -6.92 6.66 -4.68
C SER A 22 -7.53 7.00 -6.04
N ASP A 23 -8.31 6.08 -6.58
CA ASP A 23 -9.18 6.42 -7.70
C ASP A 23 -10.37 7.28 -7.22
N ARG A 24 -11.24 7.66 -8.16
CA ARG A 24 -12.45 8.45 -7.87
C ARG A 24 -13.68 7.59 -7.59
N GLY A 25 -13.48 6.36 -7.09
CA GLY A 25 -14.59 5.55 -6.64
C GLY A 25 -15.43 6.29 -5.59
N ILE A 26 -16.76 6.13 -5.65
CA ILE A 26 -17.70 6.84 -4.76
C ILE A 26 -17.37 6.64 -3.27
N GLN A 27 -16.79 5.49 -2.92
CA GLN A 27 -16.36 5.16 -1.56
C GLN A 27 -15.19 6.04 -1.06
N PHE A 28 -14.41 6.64 -1.96
CA PHE A 28 -13.27 7.48 -1.62
C PHE A 28 -13.60 8.98 -1.58
N VAL A 29 -14.83 9.33 -1.89
CA VAL A 29 -15.32 10.73 -1.85
C VAL A 29 -16.45 10.93 -0.85
N CYS A 30 -16.84 9.89 -0.10
CA CYS A 30 -17.88 9.98 0.92
C CYS A 30 -17.38 10.72 2.18
N GLY A 31 -18.30 11.37 2.91
CA GLY A 31 -17.97 12.16 4.11
C GLY A 31 -17.18 11.37 5.17
N LYS A 32 -17.54 10.12 5.45
CA LYS A 32 -16.81 9.25 6.41
C LYS A 32 -15.35 9.01 6.01
N TYR A 33 -15.07 8.90 4.72
CA TYR A 33 -13.71 8.77 4.23
C TYR A 33 -12.94 10.08 4.42
N GLN A 34 -13.56 11.21 4.09
CA GLN A 34 -12.95 12.54 4.27
C GLN A 34 -12.64 12.84 5.74
N GLU A 35 -13.54 12.51 6.66
CA GLU A 35 -13.29 12.63 8.10
C GLU A 35 -12.10 11.76 8.55
N LEU A 36 -12.03 10.51 8.09
CA LEU A 36 -10.94 9.61 8.45
C LEU A 36 -9.59 10.06 7.91
N THR A 37 -9.58 10.66 6.73
CA THR A 37 -8.35 11.16 6.06
C THR A 37 -8.00 12.61 6.43
N ALA A 38 -8.73 13.21 7.34
CA ALA A 38 -8.40 14.52 7.87
C ALA A 38 -6.96 14.54 8.43
N GLY A 39 -6.16 15.52 8.00
CA GLY A 39 -4.73 15.59 8.31
C GLY A 39 -3.81 14.89 7.30
N MET A 40 -4.36 14.14 6.33
CA MET A 40 -3.62 13.59 5.20
C MET A 40 -3.83 14.45 3.96
N LYS A 41 -2.86 14.46 3.06
CA LYS A 41 -3.03 15.04 1.73
C LYS A 41 -3.65 14.00 0.80
N THR A 42 -4.90 14.19 0.42
CA THR A 42 -5.56 13.31 -0.53
C THR A 42 -5.18 13.64 -1.97
N SER A 43 -4.93 12.62 -2.76
CA SER A 43 -4.64 12.69 -4.19
C SER A 43 -5.55 11.73 -4.93
N TYR A 44 -6.08 12.15 -6.07
CA TYR A 44 -7.01 11.34 -6.86
C TYR A 44 -6.51 11.18 -8.29
N SER A 45 -6.67 9.97 -8.83
CA SER A 45 -6.43 9.74 -10.24
C SER A 45 -7.33 10.60 -11.13
N ARG A 46 -6.82 11.00 -12.27
CA ARG A 46 -7.59 11.73 -13.29
C ARG A 46 -8.65 10.80 -13.88
N LYS A 47 -9.79 11.36 -14.27
CA LYS A 47 -10.86 10.59 -14.90
C LYS A 47 -10.34 9.97 -16.21
N GLY A 48 -10.50 8.65 -16.34
CA GLY A 48 -10.11 7.92 -17.55
C GLY A 48 -8.60 7.74 -17.75
N ASN A 49 -7.79 8.00 -16.74
CA ASN A 49 -6.34 7.79 -16.80
C ASN A 49 -5.89 6.63 -15.89
N PRO A 50 -5.76 5.39 -16.43
CA PRO A 50 -5.33 4.23 -15.65
C PRO A 50 -3.88 4.33 -15.15
N TRP A 51 -3.03 5.10 -15.82
CA TRP A 51 -1.63 5.27 -15.43
C TRP A 51 -1.45 5.86 -14.04
N ASP A 52 -2.42 6.66 -13.58
CA ASP A 52 -2.38 7.26 -12.26
C ASP A 52 -2.51 6.19 -11.14
N ASN A 53 -3.02 4.98 -11.46
CA ASN A 53 -3.16 3.85 -10.54
C ASN A 53 -2.15 2.71 -10.79
N ALA A 54 -1.17 2.93 -11.67
CA ALA A 54 -0.23 1.89 -12.10
C ALA A 54 0.52 1.20 -10.95
N CYS A 55 0.82 1.89 -9.87
CA CYS A 55 1.51 1.32 -8.71
C CYS A 55 0.69 0.22 -8.04
N ILE A 56 -0.58 0.48 -7.75
CA ILE A 56 -1.46 -0.51 -7.11
C ILE A 56 -1.82 -1.65 -8.06
N GLU A 57 -2.01 -1.36 -9.34
CA GLU A 57 -2.26 -2.38 -10.36
C GLU A 57 -1.05 -3.32 -10.52
N SER A 58 0.16 -2.78 -10.52
CA SER A 58 1.41 -3.56 -10.53
C SER A 58 1.50 -4.46 -9.29
N PHE A 59 1.21 -3.93 -8.10
CA PHE A 59 1.18 -4.72 -6.87
C PHE A 59 0.16 -5.87 -6.94
N HIS A 60 -1.05 -5.60 -7.43
CA HIS A 60 -2.08 -6.63 -7.60
C HIS A 60 -1.65 -7.71 -8.61
N ALA A 61 -1.01 -7.33 -9.70
CA ALA A 61 -0.49 -8.28 -10.67
C ALA A 61 0.61 -9.16 -10.08
N LEU A 62 1.50 -8.59 -9.29
CA LEU A 62 2.56 -9.32 -8.59
C LEU A 62 2.01 -10.34 -7.60
N ILE A 63 1.12 -9.94 -6.70
CA ILE A 63 0.57 -10.84 -5.68
C ILE A 63 -0.25 -11.97 -6.30
N LYS A 64 -0.99 -11.68 -7.37
CA LYS A 64 -1.71 -12.72 -8.12
C LYS A 64 -0.75 -13.74 -8.73
N ARG A 65 0.34 -13.28 -9.35
CA ARG A 65 1.30 -14.13 -10.04
C ARG A 65 2.19 -14.90 -9.09
N GLU A 66 2.70 -14.25 -8.05
CA GLU A 66 3.74 -14.80 -7.17
C GLU A 66 3.17 -15.56 -5.97
N CYS A 67 1.93 -15.27 -5.57
CA CYS A 67 1.30 -15.90 -4.42
C CYS A 67 0.01 -16.65 -4.80
N LEU A 68 -1.05 -15.92 -5.17
CA LEU A 68 -2.39 -16.52 -5.24
C LEU A 68 -2.54 -17.59 -6.31
N LYS A 69 -1.88 -17.45 -7.47
CA LYS A 69 -1.99 -18.41 -8.59
C LYS A 69 -1.48 -19.81 -8.25
N HIS A 70 -0.63 -19.95 -7.25
CA HIS A 70 -0.02 -21.21 -6.86
C HIS A 70 -0.81 -21.96 -5.77
N HIS A 71 -1.91 -21.38 -5.29
CA HIS A 71 -2.72 -21.94 -4.20
C HIS A 71 -4.16 -22.15 -4.63
N ARG A 72 -4.76 -23.25 -4.17
CA ARG A 72 -6.20 -23.50 -4.26
C ARG A 72 -6.88 -22.87 -3.04
N ILE A 73 -7.36 -21.66 -3.19
CA ILE A 73 -8.00 -20.90 -2.11
C ILE A 73 -9.46 -21.32 -2.01
N GLN A 74 -9.86 -21.79 -0.82
CA GLN A 74 -11.20 -22.31 -0.57
C GLN A 74 -12.14 -21.29 0.10
N ASN A 75 -11.57 -20.36 0.86
CA ASN A 75 -12.35 -19.38 1.60
C ASN A 75 -11.56 -18.06 1.80
N TYR A 76 -12.24 -17.08 2.35
CA TYR A 76 -11.66 -15.76 2.61
C TYR A 76 -10.50 -15.79 3.62
N GLU A 77 -10.64 -16.60 4.66
CA GLU A 77 -9.64 -16.70 5.74
C GLU A 77 -8.30 -17.21 5.22
N GLU A 78 -8.34 -18.23 4.39
CA GLU A 78 -7.15 -18.78 3.73
C GLU A 78 -6.51 -17.75 2.78
N ALA A 79 -7.34 -17.05 1.99
CA ALA A 79 -6.84 -15.96 1.14
C ALA A 79 -6.17 -14.85 1.97
N TYR A 80 -6.78 -14.47 3.08
CA TYR A 80 -6.25 -13.43 3.96
C TYR A 80 -4.90 -13.83 4.55
N GLN A 81 -4.77 -15.05 5.06
CA GLN A 81 -3.51 -15.55 5.62
C GLN A 81 -2.41 -15.61 4.57
N LEU A 82 -2.68 -16.18 3.41
CA LEU A 82 -1.70 -16.25 2.31
C LEU A 82 -1.20 -14.86 1.88
N VAL A 83 -2.10 -13.92 1.70
CA VAL A 83 -1.75 -12.54 1.34
C VAL A 83 -0.96 -11.88 2.46
N PHE A 84 -1.38 -12.04 3.70
CA PHE A 84 -0.69 -11.48 4.86
C PHE A 84 0.74 -12.01 4.99
N GLU A 85 0.92 -13.32 4.90
CA GLU A 85 2.23 -13.95 4.95
C GLU A 85 3.12 -13.49 3.79
N TYR A 86 2.61 -13.51 2.57
CA TYR A 86 3.34 -13.05 1.39
C TYR A 86 3.85 -11.61 1.58
N ILE A 87 2.99 -10.69 2.03
CA ILE A 87 3.37 -9.30 2.24
C ILE A 87 4.42 -9.18 3.35
N LYS A 88 4.20 -9.82 4.48
CA LYS A 88 5.04 -9.65 5.67
C LYS A 88 6.38 -10.34 5.59
N THR A 89 6.41 -11.57 5.07
CA THR A 89 7.62 -12.40 5.09
C THR A 89 8.45 -12.30 3.82
N PHE A 90 7.83 -11.99 2.69
CA PHE A 90 8.52 -11.95 1.42
C PHE A 90 8.51 -10.56 0.76
N TYR A 91 7.33 -10.01 0.46
CA TYR A 91 7.24 -8.77 -0.33
C TYR A 91 7.96 -7.59 0.31
N ASN A 92 7.72 -7.34 1.60
CA ASN A 92 8.30 -6.20 2.31
C ASN A 92 9.74 -6.45 2.78
N THR A 93 10.15 -7.71 2.98
CA THR A 93 11.41 -8.03 3.66
C THR A 93 12.50 -8.58 2.74
N LEU A 94 12.11 -9.33 1.71
CA LEU A 94 13.06 -10.06 0.85
C LEU A 94 12.97 -9.66 -0.62
N ARG A 95 11.75 -9.33 -1.10
CA ARG A 95 11.55 -9.03 -2.50
C ARG A 95 12.19 -7.71 -2.87
N ILE A 96 13.14 -7.77 -3.78
CA ILE A 96 13.81 -6.56 -4.31
C ILE A 96 12.96 -5.88 -5.38
N HIS A 97 13.03 -4.56 -5.43
CA HIS A 97 12.32 -3.72 -6.39
C HIS A 97 13.26 -2.71 -7.04
N SER A 98 13.18 -2.58 -8.36
CA SER A 98 14.00 -1.61 -9.10
C SER A 98 13.75 -0.16 -8.67
N HIS A 99 12.51 0.18 -8.31
CA HIS A 99 12.15 1.51 -7.81
C HIS A 99 12.56 1.77 -6.35
N CYS A 100 13.05 0.74 -5.65
CA CYS A 100 13.64 0.83 -4.31
C CYS A 100 15.15 0.59 -4.37
N ASP A 101 15.82 1.01 -5.42
CA ASP A 101 17.26 0.81 -5.64
C ASP A 101 17.69 -0.67 -5.47
N TYR A 102 16.87 -1.59 -5.99
CA TYR A 102 17.05 -3.04 -5.86
C TYR A 102 17.13 -3.55 -4.41
N GLN A 103 16.45 -2.87 -3.51
CA GLN A 103 16.28 -3.28 -2.13
C GLN A 103 14.86 -3.75 -1.85
N SER A 104 14.66 -4.35 -0.68
CA SER A 104 13.31 -4.61 -0.18
C SER A 104 12.63 -3.30 0.25
N PRO A 105 11.29 -3.22 0.24
CA PRO A 105 10.57 -2.05 0.74
C PRO A 105 10.97 -1.65 2.15
N ASN A 106 11.15 -2.61 3.07
CA ASN A 106 11.56 -2.33 4.44
C ASN A 106 12.97 -1.74 4.54
N ASP A 107 13.91 -2.24 3.75
CA ASP A 107 15.29 -1.74 3.78
C ASP A 107 15.38 -0.35 3.15
N TYR A 108 14.62 -0.11 2.09
CA TYR A 108 14.53 1.21 1.47
C TYR A 108 13.91 2.25 2.41
N GLU A 109 12.84 1.89 3.14
CA GLU A 109 12.21 2.76 4.13
C GLU A 109 13.17 3.10 5.28
N LYS A 110 13.89 2.11 5.82
CA LYS A 110 14.91 2.33 6.86
C LYS A 110 16.02 3.31 6.43
N GLN A 111 16.46 3.23 5.18
CA GLN A 111 17.46 4.18 4.68
C GLN A 111 16.92 5.60 4.61
N TYR A 112 15.64 5.77 4.27
CA TYR A 112 14.99 7.07 4.27
C TYR A 112 14.92 7.67 5.68
N GLU A 113 14.51 6.88 6.66
CA GLU A 113 14.47 7.28 8.09
C GLU A 113 15.85 7.71 8.60
N LEU A 114 16.90 6.94 8.28
CA LEU A 114 18.28 7.28 8.67
C LEU A 114 18.77 8.59 8.05
N LYS A 115 18.37 8.90 6.81
CA LYS A 115 18.73 10.17 6.16
C LYS A 115 18.06 11.37 6.84
N ILE A 116 16.83 11.24 7.31
CA ILE A 116 16.12 12.30 8.03
C ILE A 116 16.80 12.60 9.37
N ILE A 117 17.22 11.57 10.10
CA ILE A 117 17.88 11.72 11.41
C ILE A 117 19.30 12.33 11.27
N SER A 118 19.92 12.20 10.11
CA SER A 118 21.30 12.67 9.86
C SER A 118 21.38 14.14 9.42
N ILE A 119 20.26 14.82 9.28
CA ILE A 119 20.16 16.24 8.94
C ILE A 119 19.97 17.07 10.22
#